data_1bbfa67c9ba7f7e7a80703b189176c91
#
_entry.id   1bbfa67c9ba7f7e7a80703b189176c91
#
_cell.length_a   1.000
_cell.length_b   1.000
_cell.length_c   1.000
_cell.angle_alpha   90.00
_cell.angle_beta   90.00
_cell.angle_gamma   90.00
#
_symmetry.space_group_name_H-M   'P 1'
#
loop_
_entity.id
_entity.type
_entity.pdbx_description
1 polymer ?
#
loop_
_entity_poly.entity_id
_entity_poly.type
_entity_poly.pdbx_seq_one_letter_code
_entity_poly.pdbx_strand_id
1 'polypeptide(L)'
;MPVTVKKVVLWRRELDNRPGALAGVLEPLVRAGASFQIAMGYRFPGNESRAAVELAPVTGKKSTAAAQGAGLQPSGIPTLLVTGDDRPGLGHAFAQGIADAGINMAFLVAQVLGRKYSAIFGFESDADADRATAIIKRASAPKRRRK
;
A
#
# COMPACT_ATOMS: atom_id res chain seq x y z
N MET A 1 18.25 -9.22 5.15
CA MET A 1 18.01 -7.77 5.06
C MET A 1 17.01 -7.35 6.14
N PRO A 2 17.27 -6.31 6.90
CA PRO A 2 16.31 -5.86 7.89
C PRO A 2 15.01 -5.40 7.18
N VAL A 3 13.91 -5.49 7.92
CA VAL A 3 12.63 -4.97 7.43
C VAL A 3 12.70 -3.45 7.26
N THR A 4 12.12 -2.97 6.19
CA THR A 4 11.93 -1.54 5.97
C THR A 4 10.45 -1.23 6.05
N VAL A 5 10.08 -0.28 6.90
CA VAL A 5 8.70 0.19 7.05
C VAL A 5 8.67 1.68 6.75
N LYS A 6 7.90 2.08 5.75
CA LYS A 6 7.76 3.48 5.34
C LYS A 6 6.29 3.88 5.32
N LYS A 7 6.00 5.09 5.80
CA LYS A 7 4.71 5.72 5.51
C LYS A 7 4.66 6.12 4.05
N VAL A 8 3.58 5.78 3.37
CA VAL A 8 3.33 6.18 1.99
C VAL A 8 1.95 6.80 1.88
N VAL A 9 1.80 7.72 0.94
CA VAL A 9 0.51 8.33 0.62
C VAL A 9 0.05 7.75 -0.70
N LEU A 10 -1.07 7.04 -0.67
CA LEU A 10 -1.73 6.59 -1.89
C LEU A 10 -2.58 7.72 -2.46
N TRP A 11 -2.49 7.94 -3.76
CA TRP A 11 -3.33 8.85 -4.50
C TRP A 11 -4.43 8.07 -5.17
N ARG A 12 -5.67 8.43 -4.91
CA ARG A 12 -6.85 7.63 -5.22
C ARG A 12 -7.83 8.40 -6.11
N ARG A 13 -8.44 7.67 -7.04
CA ARG A 13 -9.60 8.13 -7.80
C ARG A 13 -10.59 7.00 -7.98
N GLU A 14 -11.87 7.28 -7.80
CA GLU A 14 -12.96 6.40 -8.20
C GLU A 14 -13.30 6.60 -9.68
N LEU A 15 -13.59 5.52 -10.37
CA LEU A 15 -13.80 5.47 -11.81
C LEU A 15 -15.05 4.66 -12.14
N ASP A 16 -15.60 4.91 -13.34
CA ASP A 16 -16.47 3.94 -13.97
C ASP A 16 -15.66 2.72 -14.40
N ASN A 17 -16.15 1.52 -14.07
CA ASN A 17 -15.46 0.27 -14.40
C ASN A 17 -15.72 -0.09 -15.88
N ARG A 18 -14.81 0.31 -16.75
CA ARG A 18 -14.89 0.09 -18.19
C ARG A 18 -13.50 -0.08 -18.80
N PRO A 19 -13.39 -0.76 -19.94
CA PRO A 19 -12.10 -0.85 -20.64
C PRO A 19 -11.51 0.54 -20.94
N GLY A 20 -10.21 0.69 -20.66
CA GLY A 20 -9.48 1.94 -20.91
C GLY A 20 -9.52 2.97 -19.77
N ALA A 21 -10.36 2.80 -18.75
CA ALA A 21 -10.47 3.74 -17.65
C ALA A 21 -9.14 3.88 -16.89
N LEU A 22 -8.49 2.78 -16.56
CA LEU A 22 -7.20 2.79 -15.88
C LEU A 22 -6.12 3.44 -16.75
N ALA A 23 -6.03 3.06 -18.01
CA ALA A 23 -5.05 3.63 -18.94
C ALA A 23 -5.21 5.15 -19.07
N GLY A 24 -6.46 5.64 -19.09
CA GLY A 24 -6.76 7.07 -19.17
C GLY A 24 -6.27 7.85 -17.94
N VAL A 25 -6.33 7.26 -16.76
CA VAL A 25 -5.80 7.88 -15.54
C VAL A 25 -4.27 7.88 -15.52
N LEU A 26 -3.64 6.80 -15.96
CA LEU A 26 -2.19 6.65 -15.93
C LEU A 26 -1.47 7.52 -16.97
N GLU A 27 -2.11 7.77 -18.11
CA GLU A 27 -1.46 8.47 -19.22
C GLU A 27 -0.88 9.85 -18.87
N PRO A 28 -1.62 10.78 -18.22
CA PRO A 28 -1.05 12.08 -17.87
C PRO A 28 0.14 11.97 -16.92
N LEU A 29 0.12 11.00 -16.03
CA LEU A 29 1.18 10.76 -15.06
C LEU A 29 2.45 10.22 -15.75
N VAL A 30 2.29 9.31 -16.69
CA VAL A 30 3.40 8.78 -17.48
C VAL A 30 4.04 9.89 -18.30
N ARG A 31 3.26 10.77 -18.92
CA ARG A 31 3.75 11.94 -19.64
C ARG A 31 4.53 12.91 -18.75
N ALA A 32 4.15 13.00 -17.48
CA ALA A 32 4.85 13.82 -16.49
C ALA A 32 6.12 13.15 -15.93
N GLY A 33 6.45 11.94 -16.38
CA GLY A 33 7.64 11.21 -15.95
C GLY A 33 7.47 10.45 -14.63
N ALA A 34 6.24 10.22 -14.19
CA ALA A 34 5.98 9.49 -12.95
C ALA A 34 6.40 8.03 -13.06
N SER A 35 6.96 7.50 -11.97
CA SER A 35 7.29 6.09 -11.81
C SER A 35 6.71 5.58 -10.51
N PHE A 36 5.88 4.57 -10.57
CA PHE A 36 5.15 4.08 -9.40
C PHE A 36 5.80 2.86 -8.79
N GLN A 37 5.82 2.83 -7.46
CA GLN A 37 6.16 1.64 -6.67
C GLN A 37 4.91 0.83 -6.34
N ILE A 38 3.76 1.51 -6.28
CA ILE A 38 2.48 0.89 -5.97
C ILE A 38 1.47 1.36 -7.02
N ALA A 39 0.77 0.40 -7.62
CA ALA A 39 -0.38 0.66 -8.46
C ALA A 39 -1.43 -0.42 -8.17
N MET A 40 -2.61 0.01 -7.73
CA MET A 40 -3.73 -0.89 -7.47
C MET A 40 -4.93 -0.43 -8.27
N GLY A 41 -5.58 -1.38 -8.93
CA GLY A 41 -6.87 -1.16 -9.57
C GLY A 41 -7.81 -2.26 -9.13
N TYR A 42 -9.01 -1.90 -8.72
CA TYR A 42 -10.01 -2.85 -8.28
C TYR A 42 -11.41 -2.29 -8.49
N ARG A 43 -12.34 -3.19 -8.79
CA ARG A 43 -13.76 -2.86 -8.80
C ARG A 43 -14.35 -3.01 -7.39
N PHE A 44 -15.41 -2.27 -7.13
CA PHE A 44 -16.04 -2.34 -5.81
C PHE A 44 -16.84 -3.64 -5.64
N PRO A 45 -16.65 -4.37 -4.52
CA PRO A 45 -17.51 -5.49 -4.20
C PRO A 45 -18.96 -5.04 -4.10
N GLY A 46 -19.86 -5.75 -4.79
CA GLY A 46 -21.27 -5.42 -4.79
C GLY A 46 -21.69 -4.23 -5.66
N ASN A 47 -20.76 -3.52 -6.27
CA ASN A 47 -21.04 -2.46 -7.25
C ASN A 47 -20.04 -2.53 -8.40
N GLU A 48 -20.25 -3.47 -9.30
CA GLU A 48 -19.34 -3.80 -10.39
C GLU A 48 -19.22 -2.71 -11.46
N SER A 49 -20.10 -1.70 -11.46
CA SER A 49 -20.04 -0.56 -12.37
C SER A 49 -19.00 0.49 -11.93
N ARG A 50 -18.50 0.38 -10.70
CA ARG A 50 -17.53 1.32 -10.12
C ARG A 50 -16.22 0.62 -9.76
N ALA A 51 -15.15 1.37 -9.86
CA ALA A 51 -13.79 0.92 -9.55
C ALA A 51 -12.99 2.04 -8.90
N ALA A 52 -11.83 1.71 -8.39
CA ALA A 52 -10.87 2.67 -7.89
C ALA A 52 -9.48 2.36 -8.40
N VAL A 53 -8.66 3.39 -8.54
CA VAL A 53 -7.23 3.28 -8.76
C VAL A 53 -6.51 3.98 -7.61
N GLU A 54 -5.42 3.38 -7.13
CA GLU A 54 -4.57 3.94 -6.08
C GLU A 54 -3.12 3.79 -6.49
N LEU A 55 -2.38 4.89 -6.42
CA LEU A 55 -1.02 5.00 -6.94
C LEU A 55 -0.09 5.65 -5.92
N ALA A 56 1.17 5.24 -5.90
CA ALA A 56 2.25 5.88 -5.13
C ALA A 56 3.62 5.54 -5.72
N PRO A 57 4.62 6.39 -5.58
CA PRO A 57 4.53 7.76 -5.05
C PRO A 57 4.07 8.77 -6.09
N VAL A 58 3.51 9.88 -5.62
CA VAL A 58 3.27 11.07 -6.45
C VAL A 58 4.14 12.18 -5.86
N THR A 59 5.23 12.49 -6.51
CA THR A 59 6.25 13.43 -6.02
C THR A 59 6.67 14.41 -7.10
N GLY A 60 7.02 15.61 -6.69
CA GLY A 60 7.43 16.69 -7.59
C GLY A 60 6.25 17.46 -8.17
N LYS A 61 6.52 18.66 -8.64
CA LYS A 61 5.47 19.57 -9.15
C LYS A 61 4.73 19.02 -10.35
N LYS A 62 5.46 18.43 -11.32
CA LYS A 62 4.85 17.90 -12.55
C LYS A 62 3.93 16.73 -12.26
N SER A 63 4.39 15.75 -11.48
CA SER A 63 3.59 14.56 -11.15
C SER A 63 2.40 14.92 -10.29
N THR A 64 2.56 15.82 -9.33
CA THR A 64 1.45 16.30 -8.48
C THR A 64 0.40 17.02 -9.29
N ALA A 65 0.79 17.92 -10.19
CA ALA A 65 -0.14 18.61 -11.08
C ALA A 65 -0.86 17.66 -12.02
N ALA A 66 -0.16 16.67 -12.58
CA ALA A 66 -0.75 15.65 -13.45
C ALA A 66 -1.74 14.77 -12.68
N ALA A 67 -1.43 14.39 -11.45
CA ALA A 67 -2.31 13.61 -10.59
C ALA A 67 -3.60 14.37 -10.27
N GLN A 68 -3.47 15.62 -9.87
CA GLN A 68 -4.62 16.49 -9.58
C GLN A 68 -5.48 16.71 -10.84
N GLY A 69 -4.84 16.97 -11.98
CA GLY A 69 -5.53 17.12 -13.27
C GLY A 69 -6.24 15.85 -13.71
N ALA A 70 -5.74 14.68 -13.34
CA ALA A 70 -6.37 13.38 -13.60
C ALA A 70 -7.46 13.02 -12.58
N GLY A 71 -7.76 13.89 -11.63
CA GLY A 71 -8.78 13.66 -10.62
C GLY A 71 -8.33 12.81 -9.43
N LEU A 72 -7.04 12.56 -9.30
CA LEU A 72 -6.47 11.86 -8.16
C LEU A 72 -6.30 12.80 -6.98
N GLN A 73 -6.45 12.27 -5.79
CA GLN A 73 -6.18 13.00 -4.54
C GLN A 73 -5.66 12.02 -3.47
N PRO A 74 -4.95 12.52 -2.44
CA PRO A 74 -4.51 11.66 -1.36
C PRO A 74 -5.69 10.90 -0.74
N SER A 75 -5.53 9.60 -0.52
CA SER A 75 -6.64 8.74 -0.07
C SER A 75 -7.09 9.02 1.36
N GLY A 76 -6.23 9.61 2.18
CA GLY A 76 -6.51 9.82 3.59
C GLY A 76 -6.41 8.55 4.46
N ILE A 77 -6.20 7.38 3.87
CA ILE A 77 -5.99 6.14 4.62
C ILE A 77 -4.51 6.03 4.98
N PRO A 78 -4.15 6.06 6.29
CA PRO A 78 -2.76 5.88 6.70
C PRO A 78 -2.22 4.54 6.21
N THR A 79 -1.15 4.59 5.43
CA THR A 79 -0.63 3.42 4.72
C THR A 79 0.86 3.23 4.98
N LEU A 80 1.24 1.97 5.19
CA LEU A 80 2.64 1.55 5.35
C LEU A 80 3.05 0.68 4.17
N LEU A 81 4.24 0.96 3.62
CA LEU A 81 4.93 0.06 2.70
C LEU A 81 5.99 -0.70 3.48
N VAL A 82 5.89 -2.02 3.47
CA VAL A 82 6.78 -2.91 4.21
C VAL A 82 7.50 -3.83 3.24
N THR A 83 8.81 -3.86 3.29
CA THR A 83 9.63 -4.71 2.45
C THR A 83 10.69 -5.43 3.26
N GLY A 84 11.06 -6.63 2.87
CA GLY A 84 12.09 -7.41 3.56
C GLY A 84 12.26 -8.78 2.94
N ASP A 85 13.05 -9.61 3.64
CA ASP A 85 13.26 -10.99 3.24
C ASP A 85 12.08 -11.86 3.65
N ASP A 86 11.61 -12.68 2.72
CA ASP A 86 10.48 -13.56 2.96
C ASP A 86 10.89 -14.78 3.80
N ARG A 87 9.96 -15.23 4.64
CA ARG A 87 10.05 -16.53 5.31
C ARG A 87 8.64 -17.06 5.59
N PRO A 88 8.50 -18.40 5.71
CA PRO A 88 7.20 -18.99 6.02
C PRO A 88 6.62 -18.43 7.33
N GLY A 89 5.35 -18.11 7.33
CA GLY A 89 4.61 -17.65 8.51
C GLY A 89 4.74 -16.17 8.83
N LEU A 90 5.54 -15.41 8.09
CA LEU A 90 5.79 -13.99 8.38
C LEU A 90 4.52 -13.14 8.26
N GLY A 91 3.72 -13.36 7.22
CA GLY A 91 2.45 -12.64 7.04
C GLY A 91 1.48 -12.89 8.19
N HIS A 92 1.38 -14.14 8.65
CA HIS A 92 0.57 -14.47 9.81
C HIS A 92 1.11 -13.78 11.08
N ALA A 93 2.43 -13.75 11.27
CA ALA A 93 3.04 -13.09 12.42
C ALA A 93 2.70 -11.60 12.46
N PHE A 94 2.71 -10.92 11.32
CA PHE A 94 2.30 -9.53 11.22
C PHE A 94 0.81 -9.36 11.58
N ALA A 95 -0.04 -10.16 10.97
CA ALA A 95 -1.48 -10.08 11.20
C ALA A 95 -1.84 -10.37 12.67
N GLN A 96 -1.24 -11.39 13.26
CA GLN A 96 -1.47 -11.74 14.66
C GLN A 96 -0.99 -10.65 15.61
N GLY A 97 0.20 -10.10 15.37
CA GLY A 97 0.73 -9.01 16.21
C GLY A 97 -0.15 -7.76 16.16
N ILE A 98 -0.65 -7.42 14.98
CA ILE A 98 -1.58 -6.30 14.80
C ILE A 98 -2.91 -6.58 15.50
N ALA A 99 -3.44 -7.78 15.37
CA ALA A 99 -4.67 -8.20 16.02
C ALA A 99 -4.55 -8.18 17.55
N ASP A 100 -3.45 -8.67 18.09
CA ASP A 100 -3.20 -8.70 19.54
C ASP A 100 -3.15 -7.29 20.15
N ALA A 101 -2.79 -6.29 19.35
CA ALA A 101 -2.80 -4.88 19.75
C ALA A 101 -4.18 -4.22 19.59
N GLY A 102 -5.20 -4.94 19.14
CA GLY A 102 -6.52 -4.39 18.91
C GLY A 102 -6.64 -3.45 17.72
N ILE A 103 -5.71 -3.54 16.78
CA ILE A 103 -5.67 -2.69 15.58
C ILE A 103 -6.41 -3.39 14.44
N ASN A 104 -7.33 -2.68 13.80
CA ASN A 104 -8.01 -3.15 12.61
C ASN A 104 -7.36 -2.56 11.35
N MET A 105 -7.21 -3.39 10.32
CA MET A 105 -6.66 -2.94 9.04
C MET A 105 -7.78 -2.55 8.08
N ALA A 106 -7.57 -1.45 7.34
CA ALA A 106 -8.46 -1.07 6.26
C ALA A 106 -8.25 -1.95 5.03
N PHE A 107 -6.99 -2.28 4.74
CA PHE A 107 -6.62 -3.24 3.69
C PHE A 107 -5.22 -3.80 3.89
N LEU A 108 -4.96 -4.91 3.24
CA LEU A 108 -3.64 -5.51 3.11
C LEU A 108 -3.48 -6.07 1.69
N VAL A 109 -2.38 -5.69 1.04
CA VAL A 109 -1.96 -6.29 -0.22
C VAL A 109 -0.49 -6.68 -0.07
N ALA A 110 -0.17 -7.93 -0.35
CA ALA A 110 1.19 -8.43 -0.20
C ALA A 110 1.53 -9.38 -1.34
N GLN A 111 2.80 -9.39 -1.69
CA GLN A 111 3.33 -10.31 -2.68
C GLN A 111 4.77 -10.70 -2.35
N VAL A 112 5.15 -11.88 -2.78
CA VAL A 112 6.53 -12.37 -2.68
C VAL A 112 7.12 -12.38 -4.08
N LEU A 113 8.32 -11.82 -4.20
CA LEU A 113 9.06 -11.75 -5.44
C LEU A 113 10.45 -12.32 -5.19
N GLY A 114 10.66 -13.57 -5.64
CA GLY A 114 11.88 -14.30 -5.31
C GLY A 114 11.96 -14.58 -3.81
N ARG A 115 12.98 -14.03 -3.16
CA ARG A 115 13.20 -14.20 -1.71
C ARG A 115 12.74 -13.01 -0.88
N LYS A 116 12.15 -12.02 -1.53
CA LYS A 116 11.70 -10.79 -0.87
C LYS A 116 10.21 -10.65 -0.93
N TYR A 117 9.65 -9.96 0.04
CA TYR A 117 8.24 -9.58 0.03
C TYR A 117 8.09 -8.07 -0.04
N SER A 118 6.94 -7.64 -0.54
CA SER A 118 6.46 -6.28 -0.49
C SER A 118 5.00 -6.30 -0.05
N ALA A 119 4.68 -5.54 0.97
CA ALA A 119 3.33 -5.48 1.52
C ALA A 119 2.90 -4.04 1.76
N ILE A 120 1.62 -3.74 1.51
CA ILE A 120 1.01 -2.48 1.86
C ILE A 120 -0.11 -2.72 2.86
N PHE A 121 -0.05 -1.98 3.97
CA PHE A 121 -1.05 -2.05 5.04
C PHE A 121 -1.75 -0.72 5.16
N GLY A 122 -3.07 -0.72 5.09
CA GLY A 122 -3.88 0.47 5.38
C GLY A 122 -4.49 0.39 6.77
N PHE A 123 -4.53 1.51 7.47
CA PHE A 123 -5.05 1.62 8.84
C PHE A 123 -6.12 2.69 8.96
N GLU A 124 -6.83 2.70 10.09
CA GLU A 124 -7.91 3.65 10.34
C GLU A 124 -7.41 4.99 10.89
N SER A 125 -6.21 5.01 11.48
CA SER A 125 -5.61 6.21 12.05
C SER A 125 -4.10 6.20 11.95
N ASP A 126 -3.49 7.39 12.00
CA ASP A 126 -2.03 7.52 12.07
C ASP A 126 -1.46 6.88 13.32
N ALA A 127 -2.16 6.96 14.44
CA ALA A 127 -1.76 6.32 15.69
C ALA A 127 -1.66 4.79 15.52
N ASP A 128 -2.63 4.18 14.85
CA ASP A 128 -2.61 2.74 14.56
C ASP A 128 -1.45 2.38 13.61
N ALA A 129 -1.18 3.18 12.59
CA ALA A 129 -0.06 2.97 11.69
C ALA A 129 1.28 3.04 12.44
N ASP A 130 1.45 3.99 13.34
CA ASP A 130 2.65 4.13 14.16
C ASP A 130 2.86 2.93 15.08
N ARG A 131 1.80 2.47 15.75
CA ARG A 131 1.82 1.27 16.59
C ARG A 131 2.14 0.02 15.76
N ALA A 132 1.53 -0.12 14.60
CA ALA A 132 1.77 -1.23 13.69
C ALA A 132 3.22 -1.27 13.18
N THR A 133 3.84 -0.13 12.97
CA THR A 133 5.25 -0.05 12.57
C THR A 133 6.16 -0.77 13.57
N ALA A 134 6.00 -0.49 14.85
CA ALA A 134 6.77 -1.14 15.91
C ALA A 134 6.49 -2.66 15.97
N ILE A 135 5.22 -3.04 15.83
CA ILE A 135 4.79 -4.45 15.85
C ILE A 135 5.41 -5.22 14.68
N ILE A 136 5.35 -4.66 13.48
CA ILE A 136 5.92 -5.28 12.26
C ILE A 136 7.42 -5.47 12.39
N LYS A 137 8.14 -4.45 12.85
CA LYS A 137 9.59 -4.54 13.08
C LYS A 137 9.93 -5.64 14.07
N ARG A 138 9.18 -5.77 15.13
CA ARG A 138 9.36 -6.79 16.15
C ARG A 138 9.07 -8.20 15.63
N ALA A 139 7.98 -8.36 14.89
CA ALA A 139 7.58 -9.64 14.31
C ALA A 139 8.55 -10.11 13.21
N SER A 140 9.21 -9.19 12.51
CA SER A 140 10.18 -9.50 11.47
C SER A 140 11.56 -9.83 11.99
N ALA A 141 11.83 -9.56 13.28
CA ALA A 141 13.13 -9.87 13.88
C ALA A 141 13.40 -11.38 13.84
N PRO A 142 14.67 -11.80 13.61
CA PRO A 142 15.01 -13.23 13.65
C PRO A 142 14.65 -13.84 15.00
N LYS A 143 14.03 -15.03 14.99
CA LYS A 143 13.79 -15.76 16.24
C LYS A 143 15.14 -16.10 16.86
N ARG A 144 15.34 -15.72 18.13
CA ARG A 144 16.51 -16.16 18.87
C ARG A 144 16.46 -17.68 18.99
N ARG A 145 17.54 -18.37 18.55
CA ARG A 145 17.68 -19.79 18.84
C ARG A 145 17.79 -19.94 20.35
N ARG A 146 16.86 -20.68 20.96
CA ARG A 146 17.05 -21.13 22.33
C ARG A 146 18.24 -22.08 22.34
N LYS A 147 19.28 -21.77 23.15
CA LYS A 147 20.37 -22.70 23.44
C LYS A 147 19.84 -23.82 24.32
#